data_dd74feeb4a25680dc49926e55a9336c5
#
_entry.id   dd74feeb4a25680dc49926e55a9336c5
#
_cell.length_a   1.000
_cell.length_b   1.000
_cell.length_c   1.000
_cell.angle_alpha   90.00
_cell.angle_beta   90.00
_cell.angle_gamma   90.00
#
_symmetry.space_group_name_H-M   'P 1'
#
loop_
_entity.id
_entity.type
_entity.pdbx_description
1 polymer ?
#
loop_
_entity_poly.entity_id
_entity_poly.type
_entity_poly.pdbx_seq_one_letter_code
_entity_poly.pdbx_strand_id
1 'polypeptide(L)'
;FAIKKLSTILKVNINYLNDLAGISKGNVAPDISEFIENNPRIVSLIRSIKESNLTNDQIEKIENSLNKSNSKALIIAAGLGSRLKKHTENLPKCMLDFGGKTLLQRQLASYKKCGIKDISLIKGYKKEKINYKGIKYFENNDYKENNILNSIFYAENFINGNIIISYSDILFNSSVVQRTLDSNHDISVVVDIDWRGYYVGRKDHPISEAENVIFNSNNEVEKIGKINTGKEEVHGEFIGMIKLSNRGTEIFKEHFNRLKKIYWNKPFQRAKIFQKAYLTDFIQ
;
A
#
# COMPACT_ATOMS: atom_id res chain seq x y z
N PHE A 1 -7.57 -30.59 -0.07
CA PHE A 1 -8.01 -30.55 -1.47
C PHE A 1 -9.42 -29.93 -1.61
N ALA A 2 -10.40 -30.32 -0.80
CA ALA A 2 -11.78 -29.80 -0.87
C ALA A 2 -11.88 -28.31 -0.56
N ILE A 3 -11.25 -27.82 0.50
CA ILE A 3 -11.27 -26.41 0.91
C ILE A 3 -10.66 -25.52 -0.20
N LYS A 4 -9.55 -25.94 -0.81
CA LYS A 4 -8.93 -25.22 -1.92
C LYS A 4 -9.85 -25.11 -3.13
N LYS A 5 -10.57 -26.20 -3.45
CA LYS A 5 -11.55 -26.23 -4.54
C LYS A 5 -12.76 -25.31 -4.22
N LEU A 6 -13.25 -25.34 -2.98
CA LEU A 6 -14.32 -24.44 -2.52
C LEU A 6 -13.89 -22.98 -2.57
N SER A 7 -12.70 -22.65 -2.09
CA SER A 7 -12.13 -21.29 -2.17
C SER A 7 -12.14 -20.74 -3.60
N THR A 8 -11.75 -21.58 -4.57
CA THR A 8 -11.75 -21.19 -5.99
C THR A 8 -13.17 -21.00 -6.54
N ILE A 9 -14.11 -21.88 -6.19
CA ILE A 9 -15.51 -21.82 -6.68
C ILE A 9 -16.25 -20.63 -6.06
N LEU A 10 -16.15 -20.46 -4.74
CA LEU A 10 -16.85 -19.43 -4.00
C LEU A 10 -16.14 -18.08 -4.05
N LYS A 11 -14.91 -18.03 -4.57
CA LYS A 11 -14.04 -16.83 -4.58
C LYS A 11 -13.82 -16.24 -3.17
N VAL A 12 -13.68 -17.11 -2.18
CA VAL A 12 -13.47 -16.75 -0.78
C VAL A 12 -12.04 -17.15 -0.39
N ASN A 13 -11.42 -16.36 0.50
CA ASN A 13 -10.07 -16.63 1.01
C ASN A 13 -9.98 -18.04 1.61
N ILE A 14 -8.94 -18.77 1.23
CA ILE A 14 -8.73 -20.16 1.68
C ILE A 14 -8.52 -20.23 3.20
N ASN A 15 -7.84 -19.25 3.79
CA ASN A 15 -7.60 -19.21 5.24
C ASN A 15 -8.91 -19.01 6.00
N TYR A 16 -9.80 -18.13 5.51
CA TYR A 16 -11.14 -17.97 6.08
C TYR A 16 -11.95 -19.27 6.07
N LEU A 17 -11.88 -20.04 4.99
CA LEU A 17 -12.55 -21.36 4.93
C LEU A 17 -11.90 -22.41 5.83
N ASN A 18 -10.58 -22.37 5.99
CA ASN A 18 -9.86 -23.21 6.94
C ASN A 18 -10.26 -22.89 8.38
N ASP A 19 -10.33 -21.59 8.75
CA ASP A 19 -10.76 -21.15 10.07
C ASP A 19 -12.19 -21.58 10.36
N LEU A 20 -13.13 -21.39 9.43
CA LEU A 20 -14.50 -21.87 9.58
C LEU A 20 -14.58 -23.38 9.75
N ALA A 21 -13.79 -24.15 8.99
CA ALA A 21 -13.74 -25.60 9.11
C ALA A 21 -13.18 -26.07 10.44
N GLY A 22 -12.20 -25.35 10.99
CA GLY A 22 -11.65 -25.57 12.32
C GLY A 22 -12.68 -25.28 13.41
N ILE A 23 -13.27 -24.09 13.40
CA ILE A 23 -14.28 -23.64 14.37
C ILE A 23 -15.49 -24.60 14.39
N SER A 24 -16.02 -24.99 13.21
CA SER A 24 -17.18 -25.86 13.11
C SER A 24 -16.98 -27.26 13.70
N LYS A 25 -15.74 -27.72 13.79
CA LYS A 25 -15.36 -29.03 14.35
C LYS A 25 -14.80 -28.93 15.78
N GLY A 26 -14.71 -27.72 16.34
CA GLY A 26 -14.03 -27.50 17.63
C GLY A 26 -12.53 -27.80 17.61
N ASN A 27 -11.91 -27.75 16.43
CA ASN A 27 -10.49 -28.04 16.21
C ASN A 27 -9.75 -26.81 15.69
N VAL A 28 -8.44 -26.85 15.71
CA VAL A 28 -7.57 -25.87 15.03
C VAL A 28 -7.70 -26.06 13.52
N ALA A 29 -7.62 -24.96 12.76
CA ALA A 29 -7.62 -25.00 11.31
C ALA A 29 -6.57 -25.98 10.76
N PRO A 30 -6.85 -26.76 9.68
CA PRO A 30 -5.96 -27.83 9.22
C PRO A 30 -4.52 -27.37 8.88
N ASP A 31 -4.37 -26.18 8.29
CA ASP A 31 -3.08 -25.57 7.96
C ASP A 31 -2.30 -25.17 9.21
N ILE A 32 -2.99 -24.75 10.27
CA ILE A 32 -2.38 -24.42 11.57
C ILE A 32 -1.94 -25.69 12.30
N SER A 33 -2.72 -26.79 12.21
CA SER A 33 -2.33 -28.08 12.80
C SER A 33 -1.02 -28.60 12.21
N GLU A 34 -0.89 -28.58 10.87
CA GLU A 34 0.35 -28.98 10.18
C GLU A 34 1.54 -28.10 10.59
N PHE A 35 1.32 -26.78 10.72
CA PHE A 35 2.35 -25.84 11.17
C PHE A 35 2.81 -26.12 12.61
N ILE A 36 1.88 -26.44 13.53
CA ILE A 36 2.18 -26.78 14.93
C ILE A 36 2.99 -28.08 15.00
N GLU A 37 2.61 -29.11 14.25
CA GLU A 37 3.31 -30.40 14.20
C GLU A 37 4.77 -30.23 13.78
N ASN A 38 5.02 -29.39 12.79
CA ASN A 38 6.37 -29.12 12.26
C ASN A 38 7.20 -28.15 13.12
N ASN A 39 6.60 -27.49 14.13
CA ASN A 39 7.24 -26.46 14.94
C ASN A 39 6.97 -26.64 16.44
N PRO A 40 7.64 -27.57 17.15
CA PRO A 40 7.34 -27.89 18.57
C PRO A 40 7.40 -26.69 19.52
N ARG A 41 8.22 -25.67 19.23
CA ARG A 41 8.28 -24.42 20.02
C ARG A 41 6.98 -23.62 20.00
N ILE A 42 6.17 -23.77 18.94
CA ILE A 42 4.86 -23.11 18.84
C ILE A 42 3.89 -23.65 19.88
N VAL A 43 3.94 -24.95 20.19
CA VAL A 43 3.12 -25.55 21.28
C VAL A 43 3.43 -24.89 22.63
N SER A 44 4.71 -24.67 22.94
CA SER A 44 5.14 -23.98 24.16
C SER A 44 4.66 -22.53 24.19
N LEU A 45 4.76 -21.81 23.07
CA LEU A 45 4.27 -20.44 22.94
C LEU A 45 2.76 -20.35 23.16
N ILE A 46 1.97 -21.23 22.53
CA ILE A 46 0.50 -21.29 22.69
C ILE A 46 0.13 -21.58 24.16
N ARG A 47 0.87 -22.46 24.85
CA ARG A 47 0.65 -22.73 26.30
C ARG A 47 0.93 -21.47 27.12
N SER A 48 2.03 -20.78 26.87
CA SER A 48 2.36 -19.55 27.59
C SER A 48 1.30 -18.46 27.36
N ILE A 49 0.78 -18.31 26.14
CA ILE A 49 -0.32 -17.40 25.82
C ILE A 49 -1.57 -17.77 26.62
N LYS A 50 -1.94 -19.07 26.65
CA LYS A 50 -3.09 -19.57 27.42
C LYS A 50 -2.95 -19.29 28.90
N GLU A 51 -1.77 -19.59 29.49
CA GLU A 51 -1.48 -19.40 30.92
C GLU A 51 -1.44 -17.94 31.34
N SER A 52 -1.11 -17.03 30.39
CA SER A 52 -1.02 -15.59 30.65
C SER A 52 -2.40 -14.90 30.76
N ASN A 53 -3.51 -15.59 30.46
CA ASN A 53 -4.86 -15.03 30.49
C ASN A 53 -4.97 -13.66 29.80
N LEU A 54 -4.39 -13.54 28.59
CA LEU A 54 -4.35 -12.29 27.85
C LEU A 54 -5.76 -11.77 27.54
N THR A 55 -5.94 -10.47 27.71
CA THR A 55 -7.14 -9.78 27.23
C THR A 55 -7.11 -9.67 25.70
N ASN A 56 -8.29 -9.44 25.08
CA ASN A 56 -8.36 -9.22 23.63
C ASN A 56 -7.45 -8.09 23.16
N ASP A 57 -7.35 -6.99 23.91
CA ASP A 57 -6.44 -5.88 23.62
C ASP A 57 -4.96 -6.28 23.63
N GLN A 58 -4.57 -7.20 24.52
CA GLN A 58 -3.20 -7.71 24.60
C GLN A 58 -2.91 -8.66 23.43
N ILE A 59 -3.87 -9.49 23.05
CA ILE A 59 -3.77 -10.35 21.84
C ILE A 59 -3.61 -9.49 20.60
N GLU A 60 -4.44 -8.48 20.44
CA GLU A 60 -4.37 -7.54 19.32
C GLU A 60 -3.00 -6.82 19.26
N LYS A 61 -2.44 -6.43 20.40
CA LYS A 61 -1.08 -5.83 20.45
C LYS A 61 0.01 -6.81 19.99
N ILE A 62 -0.11 -8.09 20.32
CA ILE A 62 0.84 -9.12 19.86
C ILE A 62 0.71 -9.32 18.35
N GLU A 63 -0.52 -9.48 17.84
CA GLU A 63 -0.79 -9.59 16.40
C GLU A 63 -0.25 -8.40 15.64
N ASN A 64 -0.49 -7.19 16.11
CA ASN A 64 0.03 -5.97 15.51
C ASN A 64 1.56 -5.92 15.51
N SER A 65 2.21 -6.39 16.57
CA SER A 65 3.67 -6.48 16.64
C SER A 65 4.23 -7.45 15.59
N LEU A 66 3.62 -8.62 15.43
CA LEU A 66 4.00 -9.61 14.43
C LEU A 66 3.77 -9.07 13.01
N ASN A 67 2.64 -8.44 12.77
CA ASN A 67 2.30 -7.83 11.50
C ASN A 67 3.27 -6.71 11.12
N LYS A 68 3.67 -5.86 12.06
CA LYS A 68 4.68 -4.82 11.85
C LYS A 68 6.04 -5.38 11.48
N SER A 69 6.50 -6.42 12.18
CA SER A 69 7.81 -7.04 11.94
C SER A 69 7.95 -7.64 10.53
N ASN A 70 6.83 -8.02 9.91
CA ASN A 70 6.76 -8.62 8.58
C ASN A 70 6.28 -7.64 7.49
N SER A 71 6.15 -6.35 7.84
CA SER A 71 5.70 -5.35 6.86
C SER A 71 6.76 -5.09 5.78
N LYS A 72 6.28 -4.84 4.57
CA LYS A 72 7.07 -4.54 3.38
C LYS A 72 6.81 -3.12 2.88
N ALA A 73 7.68 -2.61 2.03
CA ALA A 73 7.44 -1.35 1.33
C ALA A 73 7.62 -1.51 -0.18
N LEU A 74 6.72 -0.91 -0.95
CA LEU A 74 6.80 -0.80 -2.40
C LEU A 74 6.80 0.68 -2.79
N ILE A 75 7.87 1.13 -3.45
CA ILE A 75 8.02 2.53 -3.87
C ILE A 75 7.80 2.62 -5.37
N ILE A 76 6.95 3.54 -5.82
CA ILE A 76 6.62 3.72 -7.24
C ILE A 76 7.47 4.87 -7.80
N ALA A 77 8.47 4.54 -8.60
CA ALA A 77 9.44 5.48 -9.18
C ALA A 77 9.51 5.40 -10.72
N ALA A 78 8.40 5.04 -11.38
CA ALA A 78 8.39 4.85 -12.83
C ALA A 78 8.10 6.13 -13.63
N GLY A 79 7.55 7.19 -12.99
CA GLY A 79 7.03 8.38 -13.64
C GLY A 79 8.11 9.27 -14.29
N LEU A 80 7.70 9.97 -15.36
CA LEU A 80 8.57 10.89 -16.14
C LEU A 80 9.05 12.13 -15.35
N GLY A 81 8.28 12.61 -14.37
CA GLY A 81 8.59 13.85 -13.65
C GLY A 81 8.60 15.11 -14.53
N SER A 82 7.90 15.10 -15.66
CA SER A 82 7.97 16.11 -16.73
C SER A 82 7.73 17.55 -16.27
N ARG A 83 6.96 17.78 -15.21
CA ARG A 83 6.71 19.11 -14.64
C ARG A 83 7.97 19.81 -14.12
N LEU A 84 9.00 19.05 -13.72
CA LEU A 84 10.27 19.60 -13.25
C LEU A 84 11.27 19.92 -14.38
N LYS A 85 10.85 19.75 -15.64
CA LYS A 85 11.59 20.16 -16.85
C LYS A 85 13.07 19.70 -16.80
N LYS A 86 14.01 20.63 -16.90
CA LYS A 86 15.46 20.37 -16.92
C LYS A 86 15.98 19.60 -15.70
N HIS A 87 15.33 19.68 -14.54
CA HIS A 87 15.76 18.96 -13.34
C HIS A 87 15.57 17.45 -13.44
N THR A 88 14.62 16.99 -14.28
CA THR A 88 14.32 15.57 -14.48
C THR A 88 14.64 15.09 -15.89
N GLU A 89 15.28 15.89 -16.72
CA GLU A 89 15.65 15.53 -18.09
C GLU A 89 16.59 14.31 -18.13
N ASN A 90 17.54 14.24 -17.21
CA ASN A 90 18.53 13.17 -17.14
C ASN A 90 18.48 12.33 -15.86
N LEU A 91 17.46 12.55 -15.00
CA LEU A 91 17.39 11.95 -13.69
C LEU A 91 15.94 11.70 -13.27
N PRO A 92 15.57 10.52 -12.73
CA PRO A 92 14.25 10.30 -12.17
C PRO A 92 14.00 11.25 -10.99
N LYS A 93 12.76 11.71 -10.81
CA LYS A 93 12.38 12.66 -9.75
C LYS A 93 12.84 12.22 -8.36
N CYS A 94 12.75 10.93 -8.04
CA CYS A 94 13.17 10.38 -6.76
C CYS A 94 14.68 10.46 -6.49
N MET A 95 15.48 10.72 -7.52
CA MET A 95 16.93 10.86 -7.43
C MET A 95 17.39 12.32 -7.31
N LEU A 96 16.47 13.28 -7.27
CA LEU A 96 16.80 14.68 -7.00
C LEU A 96 17.37 14.81 -5.59
N ASP A 97 18.47 15.56 -5.50
CA ASP A 97 19.15 15.85 -4.21
C ASP A 97 18.42 16.95 -3.44
N PHE A 98 18.20 16.71 -2.16
CA PHE A 98 17.66 17.65 -1.20
C PHE A 98 18.55 17.67 0.04
N GLY A 99 19.53 18.55 0.05
CA GLY A 99 20.47 18.71 1.17
C GLY A 99 21.35 17.48 1.38
N GLY A 100 22.03 17.02 0.33
CA GLY A 100 23.02 15.94 0.35
C GLY A 100 22.43 14.51 0.37
N LYS A 101 21.11 14.37 0.22
CA LYS A 101 20.44 13.06 0.11
C LYS A 101 19.30 13.13 -0.90
N THR A 102 19.17 12.11 -1.74
CA THR A 102 18.04 12.02 -2.67
C THR A 102 16.72 11.80 -1.94
N LEU A 103 15.60 12.14 -2.59
CA LEU A 103 14.26 11.82 -2.06
C LEU A 103 14.16 10.34 -1.71
N LEU A 104 14.62 9.47 -2.60
CA LEU A 104 14.59 8.03 -2.40
C LEU A 104 15.44 7.59 -1.19
N GLN A 105 16.63 8.15 -1.00
CA GLN A 105 17.44 7.86 0.20
C GLN A 105 16.74 8.24 1.50
N ARG A 106 15.99 9.34 1.51
CA ARG A 106 15.23 9.78 2.69
C ARG A 106 14.07 8.82 2.98
N GLN A 107 13.34 8.40 1.95
CA GLN A 107 12.28 7.40 2.10
C GLN A 107 12.81 6.06 2.60
N LEU A 108 13.90 5.54 2.00
CA LEU A 108 14.55 4.30 2.42
C LEU A 108 15.02 4.37 3.88
N ALA A 109 15.57 5.51 4.31
CA ALA A 109 15.99 5.72 5.70
C ALA A 109 14.79 5.69 6.66
N SER A 110 13.66 6.32 6.30
CA SER A 110 12.43 6.33 7.11
C SER A 110 11.85 4.93 7.26
N TYR A 111 11.77 4.14 6.19
CA TYR A 111 11.32 2.76 6.23
C TYR A 111 12.23 1.87 7.09
N LYS A 112 13.55 1.93 6.87
CA LYS A 112 14.53 1.14 7.64
C LYS A 112 14.50 1.48 9.12
N LYS A 113 14.31 2.76 9.49
CA LYS A 113 14.19 3.18 10.88
C LYS A 113 12.98 2.58 11.58
N CYS A 114 11.90 2.26 10.83
CA CYS A 114 10.71 1.57 11.34
C CYS A 114 10.80 0.04 11.22
N GLY A 115 11.98 -0.53 10.95
CA GLY A 115 12.19 -1.96 10.88
C GLY A 115 11.79 -2.63 9.58
N ILE A 116 11.32 -1.90 8.56
CA ILE A 116 10.98 -2.46 7.25
C ILE A 116 12.27 -2.80 6.51
N LYS A 117 12.52 -4.09 6.29
CA LYS A 117 13.71 -4.62 5.64
C LYS A 117 13.43 -5.03 4.18
N ASP A 118 12.25 -5.55 3.90
CA ASP A 118 11.83 -5.98 2.56
C ASP A 118 11.25 -4.79 1.79
N ILE A 119 12.11 -4.11 1.05
CA ILE A 119 11.77 -2.92 0.28
C ILE A 119 11.97 -3.21 -1.20
N SER A 120 10.93 -2.94 -1.98
CA SER A 120 10.96 -3.05 -3.44
C SER A 120 10.63 -1.71 -4.10
N LEU A 121 11.07 -1.57 -5.35
CA LEU A 121 10.87 -0.34 -6.10
C LEU A 121 10.49 -0.66 -7.55
N ILE A 122 9.49 0.03 -8.07
CA ILE A 122 9.09 -0.04 -9.48
C ILE A 122 9.80 1.09 -10.22
N LYS A 123 10.68 0.72 -11.15
CA LYS A 123 11.43 1.63 -12.00
C LYS A 123 10.78 1.77 -13.37
N GLY A 124 10.96 2.92 -14.01
CA GLY A 124 10.53 3.17 -15.40
C GLY A 124 11.46 4.17 -16.08
N TYR A 125 11.10 5.44 -16.06
CA TYR A 125 11.92 6.49 -16.66
C TYR A 125 13.32 6.55 -16.04
N LYS A 126 14.36 6.55 -16.90
CA LYS A 126 15.78 6.59 -16.49
C LYS A 126 16.13 5.53 -15.42
N LYS A 127 15.57 4.33 -15.58
CA LYS A 127 15.67 3.22 -14.62
C LYS A 127 17.11 2.85 -14.26
N GLU A 128 18.05 3.07 -15.16
CA GLU A 128 19.49 2.81 -14.98
C GLU A 128 20.14 3.73 -13.92
N LYS A 129 19.51 4.86 -13.61
CA LYS A 129 19.99 5.81 -12.58
C LYS A 129 19.63 5.40 -11.16
N ILE A 130 18.78 4.40 -11.00
CA ILE A 130 18.35 3.92 -9.68
C ILE A 130 19.01 2.58 -9.40
N ASN A 131 19.99 2.58 -8.50
CA ASN A 131 20.71 1.37 -8.09
C ASN A 131 21.13 1.45 -6.61
N TYR A 132 20.34 0.84 -5.73
CA TYR A 132 20.59 0.73 -4.29
C TYR A 132 20.75 -0.74 -3.90
N LYS A 133 21.76 -1.07 -3.11
CA LYS A 133 21.97 -2.43 -2.59
C LYS A 133 20.83 -2.83 -1.67
N GLY A 134 20.39 -4.08 -1.78
CA GLY A 134 19.34 -4.66 -0.92
C GLY A 134 17.92 -4.22 -1.28
N ILE A 135 17.70 -3.64 -2.44
CA ILE A 135 16.38 -3.31 -2.98
C ILE A 135 16.06 -4.25 -4.14
N LYS A 136 14.86 -4.84 -4.12
CA LYS A 136 14.33 -5.59 -5.24
C LYS A 136 13.67 -4.63 -6.24
N TYR A 137 13.94 -4.84 -7.52
CA TYR A 137 13.43 -3.96 -8.57
C TYR A 137 12.42 -4.67 -9.45
N PHE A 138 11.36 -3.95 -9.78
CA PHE A 138 10.41 -4.26 -10.83
C PHE A 138 10.51 -3.19 -11.92
N GLU A 139 10.30 -3.54 -13.17
CA GLU A 139 10.44 -2.63 -14.28
C GLU A 139 9.11 -2.39 -14.98
N ASN A 140 8.63 -1.15 -14.98
CA ASN A 140 7.51 -0.72 -15.77
C ASN A 140 8.04 -0.14 -17.08
N ASN A 141 8.11 -0.95 -18.13
CA ASN A 141 8.56 -0.50 -19.45
C ASN A 141 7.50 0.33 -20.18
N ASP A 142 6.24 0.23 -19.77
CA ASP A 142 5.10 0.95 -20.36
C ASP A 142 4.76 2.24 -19.59
N TYR A 143 5.72 2.80 -18.85
CA TYR A 143 5.50 3.97 -17.97
C TYR A 143 4.97 5.22 -18.72
N LYS A 144 5.12 5.32 -20.03
CA LYS A 144 4.54 6.37 -20.86
C LYS A 144 3.06 6.12 -21.14
N GLU A 145 2.66 4.86 -21.21
CA GLU A 145 1.34 4.41 -21.61
C GLU A 145 0.41 4.12 -20.42
N ASN A 146 0.94 4.09 -19.21
CA ASN A 146 0.16 3.82 -18.00
C ASN A 146 0.32 4.92 -16.94
N ASN A 147 -0.41 4.78 -15.84
CA ASN A 147 -0.35 5.66 -14.67
C ASN A 147 -0.14 4.84 -13.40
N ILE A 148 -0.15 5.50 -12.24
CA ILE A 148 0.20 4.95 -10.92
C ILE A 148 -0.51 3.63 -10.64
N LEU A 149 -1.83 3.54 -10.81
CA LEU A 149 -2.58 2.31 -10.52
C LEU A 149 -2.00 1.12 -11.28
N ASN A 150 -1.88 1.23 -12.59
CA ASN A 150 -1.35 0.13 -13.41
C ASN A 150 0.14 -0.10 -13.16
N SER A 151 0.89 0.95 -12.82
CA SER A 151 2.30 0.85 -12.46
C SER A 151 2.51 -0.07 -11.24
N ILE A 152 1.64 0.01 -10.23
CA ILE A 152 1.69 -0.83 -9.02
C ILE A 152 1.70 -2.33 -9.38
N PHE A 153 0.93 -2.73 -10.37
CA PHE A 153 0.74 -4.14 -10.74
C PHE A 153 1.91 -4.76 -11.54
N TYR A 154 2.95 -4.00 -11.88
CA TYR A 154 4.24 -4.59 -12.31
C TYR A 154 4.94 -5.34 -11.17
N ALA A 155 4.56 -5.06 -9.93
CA ALA A 155 5.02 -5.75 -8.74
C ALA A 155 3.94 -6.63 -8.11
N GLU A 156 2.92 -7.12 -8.84
CA GLU A 156 1.76 -7.85 -8.31
C GLU A 156 2.16 -9.02 -7.39
N ASN A 157 3.19 -9.78 -7.75
CA ASN A 157 3.69 -10.89 -6.94
C ASN A 157 4.33 -10.45 -5.62
N PHE A 158 4.74 -9.19 -5.49
CA PHE A 158 5.27 -8.62 -4.26
C PHE A 158 4.16 -8.09 -3.36
N ILE A 159 2.98 -7.77 -3.90
CA ILE A 159 1.82 -7.27 -3.16
C ILE A 159 1.13 -8.43 -2.45
N ASN A 160 1.63 -8.77 -1.28
CA ASN A 160 1.06 -9.78 -0.38
C ASN A 160 1.49 -9.47 1.06
N GLY A 161 0.73 -9.93 2.05
CA GLY A 161 0.98 -9.60 3.45
C GLY A 161 0.78 -8.11 3.75
N ASN A 162 1.35 -7.63 4.85
CA ASN A 162 1.29 -6.22 5.21
C ASN A 162 2.28 -5.41 4.37
N ILE A 163 1.78 -4.40 3.66
CA ILE A 163 2.61 -3.60 2.75
C ILE A 163 2.24 -2.12 2.77
N ILE A 164 3.24 -1.26 2.77
CA ILE A 164 3.08 0.17 2.49
C ILE A 164 3.49 0.41 1.04
N ILE A 165 2.62 1.04 0.26
CA ILE A 165 2.88 1.46 -1.11
C ILE A 165 2.98 2.98 -1.11
N SER A 166 4.07 3.55 -1.64
CA SER A 166 4.26 4.99 -1.67
C SER A 166 4.75 5.51 -3.02
N TYR A 167 4.40 6.74 -3.34
CA TYR A 167 5.00 7.47 -4.43
C TYR A 167 6.44 7.84 -4.06
N SER A 168 7.32 7.88 -5.04
CA SER A 168 8.75 8.15 -4.82
C SER A 168 9.11 9.64 -4.71
N ASP A 169 8.14 10.51 -4.92
CA ASP A 169 8.33 11.97 -4.98
C ASP A 169 7.75 12.72 -3.77
N ILE A 170 7.40 11.99 -2.72
CA ILE A 170 6.95 12.52 -1.44
C ILE A 170 8.06 12.46 -0.39
N LEU A 171 8.04 13.40 0.55
CA LEU A 171 8.91 13.41 1.73
C LEU A 171 8.10 13.11 2.97
N PHE A 172 8.58 12.17 3.75
CA PHE A 172 8.01 11.82 5.05
C PHE A 172 9.12 11.35 6.00
N ASN A 173 8.88 11.49 7.27
CA ASN A 173 9.77 10.99 8.32
C ASN A 173 9.29 9.63 8.86
N SER A 174 10.08 9.03 9.73
CA SER A 174 9.76 7.72 10.33
C SER A 174 8.48 7.73 11.19
N SER A 175 8.06 8.88 11.75
CA SER A 175 6.81 8.92 12.52
C SER A 175 5.57 8.72 11.64
N VAL A 176 5.59 9.22 10.39
CA VAL A 176 4.52 8.95 9.42
C VAL A 176 4.45 7.45 9.12
N VAL A 177 5.59 6.82 8.83
CA VAL A 177 5.68 5.36 8.59
C VAL A 177 5.15 4.59 9.80
N GLN A 178 5.57 4.98 11.02
CA GLN A 178 5.14 4.31 12.24
C GLN A 178 3.63 4.40 12.44
N ARG A 179 3.04 5.60 12.31
CA ARG A 179 1.58 5.79 12.40
C ARG A 179 0.83 5.00 11.33
N THR A 180 1.39 4.90 10.12
CA THR A 180 0.81 4.09 9.05
C THR A 180 0.84 2.60 9.38
N LEU A 181 1.92 2.10 9.99
CA LEU A 181 2.03 0.71 10.46
C LEU A 181 1.07 0.42 11.62
N ASP A 182 0.78 1.43 12.46
CA ASP A 182 -0.10 1.30 13.63
C ASP A 182 -1.58 1.18 13.26
N SER A 183 -1.96 1.49 12.04
CA SER A 183 -3.35 1.33 11.58
C SER A 183 -3.73 -0.15 11.47
N ASN A 184 -4.89 -0.53 12.02
CA ASN A 184 -5.42 -1.91 12.01
C ASN A 184 -6.41 -2.17 10.87
N HIS A 185 -6.68 -1.17 10.03
CA HIS A 185 -7.61 -1.31 8.91
C HIS A 185 -6.99 -2.07 7.72
N ASP A 186 -7.83 -2.74 6.94
CA ASP A 186 -7.39 -3.50 5.77
C ASP A 186 -6.76 -2.59 4.70
N ILE A 187 -7.33 -1.41 4.49
CA ILE A 187 -6.82 -0.39 3.58
C ILE A 187 -6.77 0.94 4.31
N SER A 188 -5.60 1.56 4.36
CA SER A 188 -5.42 2.87 4.97
C SER A 188 -4.70 3.82 4.02
N VAL A 189 -5.11 5.07 3.99
CA VAL A 189 -4.49 6.14 3.21
C VAL A 189 -3.85 7.17 4.13
N VAL A 190 -2.74 7.75 3.71
CA VAL A 190 -2.08 8.83 4.46
C VAL A 190 -2.53 10.17 3.91
N VAL A 191 -3.03 11.02 4.81
CA VAL A 191 -3.63 12.31 4.47
C VAL A 191 -2.89 13.43 5.19
N ASP A 192 -2.53 14.47 4.46
CA ASP A 192 -2.02 15.72 5.03
C ASP A 192 -3.18 16.67 5.29
N ILE A 193 -3.40 17.00 6.56
CA ILE A 193 -4.47 17.91 6.99
C ILE A 193 -4.06 19.38 6.92
N ASP A 194 -2.75 19.68 6.86
CA ASP A 194 -2.19 21.03 6.77
C ASP A 194 -1.82 21.44 5.33
N TRP A 195 -2.31 20.70 4.34
CA TRP A 195 -1.94 20.74 2.93
C TRP A 195 -2.13 22.09 2.21
N ARG A 196 -3.14 22.87 2.59
CA ARG A 196 -3.54 24.09 1.85
C ARG A 196 -2.42 25.12 1.76
N GLY A 197 -1.62 25.26 2.81
CA GLY A 197 -0.49 26.19 2.88
C GLY A 197 0.56 25.94 1.79
N TYR A 198 0.73 24.70 1.36
CA TYR A 198 1.69 24.35 0.30
C TYR A 198 1.27 24.81 -1.09
N TYR A 199 0.02 25.19 -1.30
CA TYR A 199 -0.50 25.64 -2.60
C TYR A 199 -0.44 27.16 -2.79
N VAL A 200 -0.12 27.91 -1.75
CA VAL A 200 -0.03 29.37 -1.82
C VAL A 200 1.09 29.76 -2.80
N GLY A 201 0.72 30.50 -3.87
CA GLY A 201 1.67 30.96 -4.88
C GLY A 201 2.09 29.91 -5.93
N ARG A 202 1.62 28.66 -5.86
CA ARG A 202 1.93 27.64 -6.88
C ARG A 202 1.15 27.89 -8.18
N LYS A 203 1.90 28.06 -9.29
CA LYS A 203 1.33 28.22 -10.64
C LYS A 203 1.33 26.92 -11.45
N ASP A 204 2.42 26.15 -11.36
CA ASP A 204 2.59 24.92 -12.18
C ASP A 204 1.84 23.69 -11.60
N HIS A 205 1.36 23.77 -10.38
CA HIS A 205 0.55 22.74 -9.70
C HIS A 205 -0.45 23.45 -8.78
N PRO A 206 -1.56 23.95 -9.34
CA PRO A 206 -2.56 24.70 -8.58
C PRO A 206 -3.36 23.78 -7.66
N ILE A 207 -4.05 24.36 -6.68
CA ILE A 207 -4.85 23.64 -5.70
C ILE A 207 -5.92 22.71 -6.31
N SER A 208 -6.38 23.03 -7.53
CA SER A 208 -7.29 22.16 -8.31
C SER A 208 -6.67 20.80 -8.70
N GLU A 209 -5.35 20.67 -8.59
CA GLU A 209 -4.65 19.41 -8.84
C GLU A 209 -4.54 18.53 -7.59
N ALA A 210 -4.92 19.04 -6.42
CA ALA A 210 -4.91 18.28 -5.17
C ALA A 210 -5.82 17.05 -5.23
N GLU A 211 -5.37 15.94 -4.67
CA GLU A 211 -6.19 14.75 -4.47
C GLU A 211 -6.84 14.83 -3.08
N ASN A 212 -8.00 15.45 -3.04
CA ASN A 212 -8.74 15.78 -1.84
C ASN A 212 -9.24 14.53 -1.10
N VAL A 213 -9.34 14.63 0.24
CA VAL A 213 -9.94 13.59 1.07
C VAL A 213 -10.98 14.21 1.99
N ILE A 214 -12.14 13.56 2.04
CA ILE A 214 -13.20 13.81 3.01
C ILE A 214 -13.34 12.54 3.84
N PHE A 215 -13.29 12.67 5.16
CA PHE A 215 -13.42 11.55 6.08
C PHE A 215 -14.35 11.93 7.27
N ASN A 216 -14.99 10.93 7.87
CA ASN A 216 -15.89 11.11 8.99
C ASN A 216 -15.13 11.21 10.34
N SER A 217 -15.88 11.34 11.44
CA SER A 217 -15.33 11.44 12.80
C SER A 217 -14.54 10.22 13.25
N ASN A 218 -14.73 9.06 12.60
CA ASN A 218 -13.99 7.82 12.86
C ASN A 218 -12.72 7.70 12.01
N ASN A 219 -12.37 8.75 11.23
CA ASN A 219 -11.31 8.76 10.22
C ASN A 219 -11.54 7.75 9.09
N GLU A 220 -12.78 7.37 8.80
CA GLU A 220 -13.13 6.56 7.64
C GLU A 220 -13.30 7.46 6.42
N VAL A 221 -12.65 7.11 5.32
CA VAL A 221 -12.68 7.90 4.08
C VAL A 221 -14.06 7.75 3.43
N GLU A 222 -14.72 8.88 3.21
CA GLU A 222 -16.00 8.97 2.49
C GLU A 222 -15.78 9.31 1.01
N LYS A 223 -14.83 10.21 0.74
CA LYS A 223 -14.47 10.61 -0.63
C LYS A 223 -12.97 10.84 -0.75
N ILE A 224 -12.40 10.41 -1.88
CA ILE A 224 -10.98 10.61 -2.20
C ILE A 224 -10.77 10.90 -3.69
N GLY A 225 -9.86 11.79 -4.03
CA GLY A 225 -9.45 12.12 -5.40
C GLY A 225 -9.72 13.58 -5.77
N LYS A 226 -9.88 13.86 -7.06
CA LYS A 226 -10.23 15.21 -7.53
C LYS A 226 -11.74 15.44 -7.34
N ILE A 227 -12.11 15.77 -6.12
CA ILE A 227 -13.51 15.95 -5.74
C ILE A 227 -13.94 17.37 -6.09
N ASN A 228 -15.04 17.49 -6.85
CA ASN A 228 -15.73 18.76 -6.96
C ASN A 228 -16.58 18.91 -5.68
N THR A 229 -16.03 19.61 -4.70
CA THR A 229 -16.60 19.64 -3.34
C THR A 229 -17.87 20.48 -3.23
N GLY A 230 -18.14 21.36 -4.20
CA GLY A 230 -19.26 22.30 -4.08
C GLY A 230 -19.18 23.07 -2.76
N LYS A 231 -20.06 22.71 -1.79
CA LYS A 231 -20.08 23.27 -0.42
C LYS A 231 -19.42 22.35 0.62
N GLU A 232 -18.99 21.15 0.24
CA GLU A 232 -18.37 20.20 1.18
C GLU A 232 -16.97 20.67 1.59
N GLU A 233 -16.66 20.54 2.86
CA GLU A 233 -15.33 20.87 3.38
C GLU A 233 -14.36 19.73 3.09
N VAL A 234 -13.21 20.06 2.49
CA VAL A 234 -12.10 19.11 2.27
C VAL A 234 -11.26 19.06 3.54
N HIS A 235 -11.12 17.86 4.10
CA HIS A 235 -10.38 17.64 5.34
C HIS A 235 -8.88 17.53 5.14
N GLY A 236 -8.41 17.04 3.97
CA GLY A 236 -7.00 16.93 3.69
C GLY A 236 -6.68 16.55 2.25
N GLU A 237 -5.38 16.35 1.97
CA GLU A 237 -4.86 15.88 0.69
C GLU A 237 -4.24 14.50 0.84
N PHE A 238 -4.57 13.59 -0.07
CA PHE A 238 -3.89 12.30 -0.19
C PHE A 238 -2.46 12.52 -0.68
N ILE A 239 -1.47 12.10 0.10
CA ILE A 239 -0.06 12.36 -0.20
C ILE A 239 0.61 11.30 -1.09
N GLY A 240 -0.11 10.27 -1.52
CA GLY A 240 0.47 9.19 -2.32
C GLY A 240 1.07 8.06 -1.48
N MET A 241 0.53 7.79 -0.30
CA MET A 241 0.93 6.65 0.54
C MET A 241 -0.31 5.89 1.03
N ILE A 242 -0.31 4.56 0.81
CA ILE A 242 -1.34 3.64 1.31
C ILE A 242 -0.69 2.49 2.07
N LYS A 243 -1.42 1.93 3.04
CA LYS A 243 -1.09 0.65 3.69
C LYS A 243 -2.18 -0.35 3.36
N LEU A 244 -1.79 -1.55 3.06
CA LEU A 244 -2.67 -2.71 2.91
C LEU A 244 -2.28 -3.75 3.95
N SER A 245 -3.27 -4.30 4.67
CA SER A 245 -3.11 -5.50 5.48
C SER A 245 -2.96 -6.73 4.58
N ASN A 246 -2.75 -7.91 5.14
CA ASN A 246 -2.79 -9.14 4.36
C ASN A 246 -4.11 -9.28 3.61
N ARG A 247 -5.25 -9.09 4.28
CA ARG A 247 -6.58 -9.10 3.66
C ARG A 247 -6.76 -7.93 2.68
N GLY A 248 -6.25 -6.74 3.03
CA GLY A 248 -6.27 -5.57 2.16
C GLY A 248 -5.56 -5.80 0.83
N THR A 249 -4.44 -6.54 0.81
CA THR A 249 -3.75 -6.88 -0.44
C THR A 249 -4.55 -7.83 -1.34
N GLU A 250 -5.30 -8.75 -0.75
CA GLU A 250 -6.19 -9.65 -1.49
C GLU A 250 -7.34 -8.86 -2.11
N ILE A 251 -8.05 -8.06 -1.32
CA ILE A 251 -9.13 -7.17 -1.78
C ILE A 251 -8.63 -6.27 -2.91
N PHE A 252 -7.48 -5.63 -2.73
CA PHE A 252 -6.89 -4.71 -3.69
C PHE A 252 -6.59 -5.40 -5.03
N LYS A 253 -5.98 -6.59 -5.01
CA LYS A 253 -5.68 -7.36 -6.22
C LYS A 253 -6.94 -7.90 -6.91
N GLU A 254 -7.88 -8.46 -6.16
CA GLU A 254 -9.13 -8.97 -6.71
C GLU A 254 -9.93 -7.86 -7.39
N HIS A 255 -10.03 -6.70 -6.73
CA HIS A 255 -10.72 -5.54 -7.28
C HIS A 255 -10.05 -5.05 -8.57
N PHE A 256 -8.73 -4.90 -8.57
CA PHE A 256 -7.99 -4.52 -9.77
C PHE A 256 -8.21 -5.50 -10.93
N ASN A 257 -8.07 -6.80 -10.68
CA ASN A 257 -8.21 -7.82 -11.71
C ASN A 257 -9.65 -7.87 -12.27
N ARG A 258 -10.66 -7.63 -11.42
CA ARG A 258 -12.05 -7.49 -11.84
C ARG A 258 -12.24 -6.28 -12.76
N LEU A 259 -11.78 -5.10 -12.35
CA LEU A 259 -11.91 -3.87 -13.12
C LEU A 259 -11.10 -3.93 -14.43
N LYS A 260 -9.90 -4.50 -14.39
CA LYS A 260 -9.07 -4.71 -15.58
C LYS A 260 -9.81 -5.53 -16.65
N LYS A 261 -10.54 -6.59 -16.26
CA LYS A 261 -11.33 -7.39 -17.21
C LYS A 261 -12.47 -6.60 -17.87
N ILE A 262 -13.06 -5.66 -17.15
CA ILE A 262 -14.22 -4.88 -17.62
C ILE A 262 -13.79 -3.66 -18.45
N TYR A 263 -12.75 -2.95 -17.98
CA TYR A 263 -12.41 -1.60 -18.45
C TYR A 263 -11.10 -1.52 -19.26
N TRP A 264 -10.39 -2.64 -19.52
CA TRP A 264 -9.17 -2.58 -20.33
C TRP A 264 -9.44 -1.91 -21.69
N ASN A 265 -8.64 -0.90 -22.02
CA ASN A 265 -8.82 -0.03 -23.19
C ASN A 265 -10.14 0.79 -23.22
N LYS A 266 -10.84 0.90 -22.09
CA LYS A 266 -12.07 1.68 -21.98
C LYS A 266 -11.92 2.79 -20.94
N PRO A 267 -12.76 3.83 -20.98
CA PRO A 267 -12.79 4.87 -19.95
C PRO A 267 -13.07 4.28 -18.57
N PHE A 268 -12.36 4.80 -17.54
CA PHE A 268 -12.58 4.45 -16.15
C PHE A 268 -12.42 5.71 -15.30
N GLN A 269 -13.48 6.09 -14.60
CA GLN A 269 -13.53 7.32 -13.82
C GLN A 269 -13.01 8.53 -14.64
N ARG A 270 -11.99 9.26 -14.16
CA ARG A 270 -11.38 10.40 -14.86
C ARG A 270 -10.46 10.00 -16.02
N ALA A 271 -10.04 8.76 -16.06
CA ALA A 271 -9.08 8.30 -17.07
C ALA A 271 -9.78 7.94 -18.39
N LYS A 272 -9.21 8.38 -19.51
CA LYS A 272 -9.71 8.05 -20.85
C LYS A 272 -9.61 6.56 -21.18
N ILE A 273 -8.66 5.87 -20.57
CA ILE A 273 -8.48 4.41 -20.64
C ILE A 273 -8.03 3.90 -19.28
N PHE A 274 -8.39 2.68 -18.92
CA PHE A 274 -8.06 2.07 -17.62
C PHE A 274 -6.57 2.04 -17.31
N GLN A 275 -5.73 1.88 -18.32
CA GLN A 275 -4.27 1.90 -18.17
C GLN A 275 -3.76 3.24 -17.58
N LYS A 276 -4.48 4.34 -17.82
CA LYS A 276 -4.17 5.67 -17.28
C LYS A 276 -4.92 5.99 -15.99
N ALA A 277 -5.56 5.00 -15.36
CA ALA A 277 -6.33 5.20 -14.13
C ALA A 277 -5.46 5.70 -12.96
N TYR A 278 -6.05 6.55 -12.14
CA TYR A 278 -5.45 7.06 -10.92
C TYR A 278 -5.69 6.09 -9.75
N LEU A 279 -4.78 6.06 -8.80
CA LEU A 279 -4.94 5.23 -7.61
C LEU A 279 -6.16 5.67 -6.77
N THR A 280 -6.38 6.97 -6.64
CA THR A 280 -7.51 7.53 -5.90
C THR A 280 -8.86 7.21 -6.53
N ASP A 281 -8.96 7.19 -7.88
CA ASP A 281 -10.18 6.76 -8.57
C ASP A 281 -10.50 5.27 -8.36
N PHE A 282 -9.49 4.49 -8.03
CA PHE A 282 -9.63 3.07 -7.79
C PHE A 282 -10.02 2.76 -6.32
N ILE A 283 -9.55 3.58 -5.38
CA ILE A 283 -9.86 3.44 -3.95
C ILE A 283 -11.27 3.98 -3.64
N GLN A 284 -11.72 5.04 -4.35
CA GLN A 284 -13.08 5.59 -4.26
C GLN A 284 -14.14 4.54 -4.62
#